data_19de6e1dd17660f169230e9da93f175f
#
_entry.id   19de6e1dd17660f169230e9da93f175f
#
_cell.length_a   1.000
_cell.length_b   1.000
_cell.length_c   1.000
_cell.angle_alpha   90.00
_cell.angle_beta   90.00
_cell.angle_gamma   90.00
#
_symmetry.space_group_name_H-M   'P 1'
#
loop_
_entity.id
_entity.type
_entity.pdbx_description
1 polymer ?
#
loop_
_entity_poly.entity_id
_entity_poly.type
_entity_poly.pdbx_seq_one_letter_code
_entity_poly.pdbx_strand_id
1 'polypeptide(L)'
;VEFPTSKNMHFVDILMTLPQAIDIHADNKRLSLSLTKDDELFAENILTENKLSNKLLIGIQAVSFPTKAYRDWPTECFLELCKKIIDKNPNVHFLIYGGRAEKEKEKLDWLFNGLSGYATSFIGMPLRETAAVMSKTRLYIGVDTGPTHIMSTFNIPMIVLFHCKLKSEIYGALEHPCYFAIDHPNKKNCSETSAMSDISVKSVLEAANKVLND
;
A
#
# COMPACT_ATOMS: atom_id res chain seq x y z
N VAL A 1 -10.86 0.88 -30.56
CA VAL A 1 -11.31 1.78 -29.49
C VAL A 1 -10.17 2.73 -29.17
N GLU A 2 -10.37 4.03 -29.36
CA GLU A 2 -9.40 5.04 -28.92
C GLU A 2 -9.59 5.28 -27.44
N PHE A 3 -8.51 5.19 -26.65
CA PHE A 3 -8.55 5.55 -25.24
C PHE A 3 -8.75 7.06 -25.08
N PRO A 4 -9.65 7.51 -24.20
CA PRO A 4 -9.79 8.94 -23.93
C PRO A 4 -8.47 9.50 -23.40
N THR A 5 -7.99 10.56 -24.04
CA THR A 5 -6.73 11.23 -23.71
C THR A 5 -6.86 12.34 -22.65
N SER A 6 -7.99 12.38 -21.94
CA SER A 6 -8.20 13.40 -20.90
C SER A 6 -7.23 13.23 -19.75
N LYS A 7 -6.35 14.23 -19.54
CA LYS A 7 -5.33 14.25 -18.46
C LYS A 7 -5.91 14.24 -17.03
N ASN A 8 -7.22 14.41 -16.89
CA ASN A 8 -7.92 14.55 -15.60
C ASN A 8 -8.91 13.41 -15.32
N MET A 9 -8.95 12.38 -16.18
CA MET A 9 -9.84 11.23 -15.97
C MET A 9 -9.17 10.22 -15.06
N HIS A 10 -9.92 9.64 -14.13
CA HIS A 10 -9.40 8.56 -13.27
C HIS A 10 -9.02 7.34 -14.11
N PHE A 11 -7.93 6.66 -13.74
CA PHE A 11 -7.40 5.54 -14.54
C PHE A 11 -8.41 4.38 -14.68
N VAL A 12 -9.21 4.11 -13.67
CA VAL A 12 -10.31 3.13 -13.72
C VAL A 12 -11.35 3.56 -14.76
N ASP A 13 -11.71 4.86 -14.83
CA ASP A 13 -12.68 5.35 -15.85
C ASP A 13 -12.16 5.18 -17.26
N ILE A 14 -10.86 5.36 -17.47
CA ILE A 14 -10.22 5.10 -18.77
C ILE A 14 -10.34 3.61 -19.12
N LEU A 15 -10.04 2.71 -18.18
CA LEU A 15 -10.15 1.28 -18.42
C LEU A 15 -11.58 0.82 -18.66
N MET A 16 -12.56 1.44 -17.99
CA MET A 16 -13.99 1.13 -18.15
C MET A 16 -14.55 1.48 -19.53
N THR A 17 -13.85 2.31 -20.30
CA THR A 17 -14.28 2.57 -21.71
C THR A 17 -14.20 1.32 -22.60
N LEU A 18 -13.35 0.34 -22.26
CA LEU A 18 -13.22 -0.91 -23.02
C LEU A 18 -14.47 -1.80 -22.90
N PRO A 19 -14.92 -2.22 -21.70
CA PRO A 19 -16.15 -2.99 -21.58
C PRO A 19 -17.38 -2.22 -22.04
N GLN A 20 -17.44 -0.89 -21.84
CA GLN A 20 -18.54 -0.06 -22.34
C GLN A 20 -18.66 -0.07 -23.86
N ALA A 21 -17.55 -0.20 -24.59
CA ALA A 21 -17.58 -0.30 -26.06
C ALA A 21 -18.29 -1.57 -26.59
N ILE A 22 -18.57 -2.54 -25.72
CA ILE A 22 -19.32 -3.77 -26.00
C ILE A 22 -20.55 -3.91 -25.10
N ASP A 23 -21.13 -2.78 -24.70
CA ASP A 23 -22.34 -2.67 -23.86
C ASP A 23 -22.26 -3.36 -22.47
N ILE A 24 -21.05 -3.54 -21.94
CA ILE A 24 -20.86 -4.02 -20.57
C ILE A 24 -20.70 -2.82 -19.64
N HIS A 25 -21.61 -2.67 -18.70
CA HIS A 25 -21.60 -1.60 -17.69
C HIS A 25 -21.35 -2.18 -16.30
N ALA A 26 -20.55 -1.49 -15.49
CA ALA A 26 -20.32 -1.86 -14.10
C ALA A 26 -21.20 -1.02 -13.17
N ASP A 27 -21.74 -1.65 -12.13
CA ASP A 27 -22.56 -0.99 -11.10
C ASP A 27 -21.71 -0.12 -10.15
N ASN A 28 -20.42 -0.41 -10.04
CA ASN A 28 -19.46 0.33 -9.21
C ASN A 28 -18.06 0.33 -9.86
N LYS A 29 -17.18 1.17 -9.34
CA LYS A 29 -15.80 1.33 -9.83
C LYS A 29 -14.74 0.77 -8.90
N ARG A 30 -15.17 0.11 -7.84
CA ARG A 30 -14.26 -0.48 -6.87
C ARG A 30 -13.58 -1.72 -7.43
N LEU A 31 -12.28 -1.82 -7.20
CA LEU A 31 -11.55 -3.04 -7.49
C LEU A 31 -12.00 -4.17 -6.55
N SER A 32 -12.04 -5.40 -7.04
CA SER A 32 -12.39 -6.57 -6.26
C SER A 32 -11.41 -7.72 -6.51
N LEU A 33 -11.08 -8.44 -5.45
CA LEU A 33 -10.32 -9.69 -5.48
C LEU A 33 -10.97 -10.68 -4.51
N SER A 34 -11.43 -11.80 -5.03
CA SER A 34 -11.97 -12.88 -4.20
C SER A 34 -10.85 -13.81 -3.75
N LEU A 35 -10.73 -14.00 -2.46
CA LEU A 35 -9.88 -15.02 -1.85
C LEU A 35 -10.68 -16.33 -1.73
N THR A 36 -10.00 -17.45 -1.95
CA THR A 36 -10.56 -18.78 -1.72
C THR A 36 -10.37 -19.19 -0.26
N LYS A 37 -11.04 -20.25 0.18
CA LYS A 37 -10.81 -20.84 1.51
C LYS A 37 -9.35 -21.29 1.70
N ASP A 38 -8.70 -21.77 0.65
CA ASP A 38 -7.30 -22.17 0.71
C ASP A 38 -6.37 -20.96 0.92
N ASP A 39 -6.68 -19.82 0.29
CA ASP A 39 -5.94 -18.56 0.50
C ASP A 39 -6.09 -18.08 1.96
N GLU A 40 -7.31 -18.12 2.48
CA GLU A 40 -7.59 -17.73 3.87
C GLU A 40 -6.86 -18.62 4.86
N LEU A 41 -6.93 -19.94 4.66
CA LEU A 41 -6.22 -20.94 5.48
C LEU A 41 -4.71 -20.76 5.41
N PHE A 42 -4.16 -20.50 4.21
CA PHE A 42 -2.74 -20.19 4.04
C PHE A 42 -2.33 -19.00 4.91
N ALA A 43 -3.08 -17.90 4.82
CA ALA A 43 -2.78 -16.69 5.62
C ALA A 43 -2.85 -16.97 7.14
N GLU A 44 -3.84 -17.73 7.61
CA GLU A 44 -3.98 -18.09 9.02
C GLU A 44 -2.82 -18.97 9.49
N ASN A 45 -2.42 -19.94 8.71
CA ASN A 45 -1.32 -20.83 9.04
C ASN A 45 0.01 -20.08 9.15
N ILE A 46 0.35 -19.28 8.13
CA ILE A 46 1.62 -18.55 8.12
C ILE A 46 1.70 -17.50 9.25
N LEU A 47 0.59 -16.86 9.60
CA LEU A 47 0.53 -15.92 10.72
C LEU A 47 0.66 -16.66 12.07
N THR A 48 0.09 -17.85 12.19
CA THR A 48 0.20 -18.69 13.39
C THR A 48 1.63 -19.22 13.58
N GLU A 49 2.24 -19.71 12.52
CA GLU A 49 3.65 -20.17 12.51
C GLU A 49 4.61 -19.06 12.94
N ASN A 50 4.32 -17.83 12.53
CA ASN A 50 5.09 -16.64 12.92
C ASN A 50 4.67 -16.04 14.29
N LYS A 51 3.74 -16.68 15.03
CA LYS A 51 3.22 -16.22 16.35
C LYS A 51 2.57 -14.83 16.30
N LEU A 52 1.89 -14.52 15.21
CA LEU A 52 1.30 -13.20 14.94
C LEU A 52 -0.21 -13.13 15.19
N SER A 53 -0.89 -14.22 15.53
CA SER A 53 -2.35 -14.32 15.64
C SER A 53 -2.98 -13.31 16.62
N ASN A 54 -2.23 -12.85 17.63
CA ASN A 54 -2.71 -11.89 18.63
C ASN A 54 -2.04 -10.51 18.52
N LYS A 55 -1.39 -10.23 17.39
CA LYS A 55 -0.71 -8.96 17.14
C LYS A 55 -1.63 -7.98 16.38
N LEU A 56 -1.41 -6.70 16.61
CA LEU A 56 -1.96 -5.63 15.78
C LEU A 56 -1.14 -5.55 14.49
N LEU A 57 -1.63 -6.15 13.41
CA LEU A 57 -0.88 -6.28 12.17
C LEU A 57 -1.00 -5.03 11.30
N ILE A 58 0.11 -4.45 10.91
CA ILE A 58 0.18 -3.33 9.96
C ILE A 58 1.00 -3.75 8.74
N GLY A 59 0.39 -3.70 7.56
CA GLY A 59 1.07 -3.96 6.30
C GLY A 59 1.90 -2.76 5.83
N ILE A 60 3.13 -2.99 5.40
CA ILE A 60 4.04 -1.95 4.87
C ILE A 60 4.49 -2.31 3.45
N GLN A 61 4.22 -1.43 2.50
CA GLN A 61 4.76 -1.47 1.13
C GLN A 61 5.65 -0.25 0.91
N ALA A 62 6.92 -0.38 1.26
CA ALA A 62 7.84 0.77 1.28
C ALA A 62 8.45 1.09 -0.08
N VAL A 63 8.50 0.13 -1.01
CA VAL A 63 9.20 0.27 -2.29
C VAL A 63 8.29 -0.01 -3.47
N SER A 64 8.57 0.65 -4.58
CA SER A 64 7.97 0.42 -5.89
C SER A 64 8.93 -0.35 -6.79
N PHE A 65 8.48 -0.68 -8.00
CA PHE A 65 9.33 -1.35 -8.98
C PHE A 65 10.59 -0.52 -9.27
N PRO A 66 11.79 -1.11 -9.46
CA PRO A 66 13.06 -0.38 -9.52
C PRO A 66 13.11 0.77 -10.53
N THR A 67 12.42 0.65 -11.67
CA THR A 67 12.33 1.73 -12.67
C THR A 67 11.41 2.87 -12.24
N LYS A 68 10.74 2.75 -11.12
CA LYS A 68 9.78 3.71 -10.54
C LYS A 68 10.16 4.12 -9.12
N ALA A 69 11.41 3.89 -8.72
CA ALA A 69 11.91 4.16 -7.37
C ALA A 69 11.80 5.63 -6.93
N TYR A 70 11.54 6.57 -7.85
CA TYR A 70 11.21 7.96 -7.52
C TYR A 70 9.90 8.12 -6.73
N ARG A 71 9.06 7.07 -6.69
CA ARG A 71 7.81 7.02 -5.90
C ARG A 71 8.03 6.52 -4.47
N ASP A 72 9.22 5.99 -4.19
CA ASP A 72 9.51 5.43 -2.87
C ASP A 72 9.60 6.55 -1.83
N TRP A 73 8.83 6.42 -0.77
CA TRP A 73 9.07 7.23 0.40
C TRP A 73 10.33 6.69 1.09
N PRO A 74 11.26 7.54 1.57
CA PRO A 74 12.50 7.06 2.16
C PRO A 74 12.27 6.00 3.24
N THR A 75 13.05 4.93 3.22
CA THR A 75 12.93 3.84 4.20
C THR A 75 13.18 4.32 5.63
N GLU A 76 14.00 5.37 5.79
CA GLU A 76 14.24 6.07 7.06
C GLU A 76 12.96 6.70 7.60
N CYS A 77 12.13 7.27 6.73
CA CYS A 77 10.83 7.84 7.11
C CYS A 77 9.85 6.73 7.53
N PHE A 78 9.84 5.58 6.81
CA PHE A 78 9.06 4.42 7.25
C PHE A 78 9.54 3.90 8.60
N LEU A 79 10.84 3.80 8.82
CA LEU A 79 11.41 3.35 10.09
C LEU A 79 11.02 4.29 11.25
N GLU A 80 11.13 5.61 11.03
CA GLU A 80 10.71 6.60 12.02
C GLU A 80 9.20 6.49 12.33
N LEU A 81 8.37 6.36 11.30
CA LEU A 81 6.93 6.17 11.44
C LEU A 81 6.62 4.93 12.28
N CYS A 82 7.21 3.79 11.92
CA CYS A 82 6.98 2.52 12.61
C CYS A 82 7.40 2.60 14.08
N LYS A 83 8.55 3.21 14.39
CA LYS A 83 9.00 3.41 15.78
C LYS A 83 8.01 4.25 16.58
N LYS A 84 7.50 5.33 16.01
CA LYS A 84 6.48 6.17 16.66
C LYS A 84 5.15 5.44 16.89
N ILE A 85 4.81 4.49 16.01
CA ILE A 85 3.63 3.63 16.20
C ILE A 85 3.88 2.59 17.31
N ILE A 86 5.08 1.98 17.36
CA ILE A 86 5.49 1.04 18.43
C ILE A 86 5.40 1.69 19.80
N ASP A 87 5.91 2.91 19.93
CA ASP A 87 5.91 3.66 21.20
C ASP A 87 4.50 3.80 21.81
N LYS A 88 3.49 3.90 20.95
CA LYS A 88 2.08 4.02 21.36
C LYS A 88 1.36 2.68 21.44
N ASN A 89 1.76 1.71 20.65
CA ASN A 89 1.11 0.41 20.48
C ASN A 89 2.15 -0.73 20.56
N PRO A 90 2.63 -1.12 21.77
CA PRO A 90 3.67 -2.14 21.90
C PRO A 90 3.28 -3.53 21.38
N ASN A 91 1.99 -3.78 21.14
CA ASN A 91 1.49 -5.03 20.56
C ASN A 91 1.46 -5.02 19.02
N VAL A 92 1.90 -3.92 18.37
CA VAL A 92 1.94 -3.84 16.90
C VAL A 92 2.98 -4.78 16.31
N HIS A 93 2.73 -5.27 15.11
CA HIS A 93 3.69 -6.01 14.32
C HIS A 93 3.54 -5.64 12.84
N PHE A 94 4.67 -5.36 12.18
CA PHE A 94 4.67 -4.92 10.78
C PHE A 94 4.91 -6.10 9.84
N LEU A 95 4.11 -6.19 8.79
CA LEU A 95 4.27 -7.13 7.71
C LEU A 95 4.88 -6.38 6.51
N ILE A 96 6.14 -6.66 6.19
CA ILE A 96 6.87 -5.95 5.14
C ILE A 96 6.73 -6.72 3.84
N TYR A 97 6.12 -6.08 2.84
CA TYR A 97 5.91 -6.64 1.51
C TYR A 97 6.90 -6.07 0.51
N GLY A 98 7.24 -6.87 -0.51
CA GLY A 98 8.10 -6.43 -1.60
C GLY A 98 8.36 -7.51 -2.63
N GLY A 99 8.93 -7.10 -3.77
CA GLY A 99 9.34 -7.96 -4.87
C GLY A 99 10.67 -8.67 -4.62
N ARG A 100 11.18 -9.34 -5.67
CA ARG A 100 12.44 -10.10 -5.62
C ARG A 100 13.64 -9.33 -6.19
N ALA A 101 13.44 -8.10 -6.67
CA ALA A 101 14.52 -7.33 -7.25
C ALA A 101 15.56 -6.95 -6.17
N GLU A 102 16.84 -7.14 -6.46
CA GLU A 102 17.94 -6.96 -5.49
C GLU A 102 17.90 -5.59 -4.81
N LYS A 103 17.74 -4.52 -5.61
CA LYS A 103 17.66 -3.15 -5.08
C LYS A 103 16.45 -2.88 -4.18
N GLU A 104 15.34 -3.59 -4.39
CA GLU A 104 14.18 -3.53 -3.48
C GLU A 104 14.52 -4.25 -2.18
N LYS A 105 15.10 -5.45 -2.30
CA LYS A 105 15.44 -6.29 -1.16
C LYS A 105 16.41 -5.59 -0.21
N GLU A 106 17.48 -4.96 -0.70
CA GLU A 106 18.43 -4.22 0.14
C GLU A 106 17.75 -3.16 1.03
N LYS A 107 16.84 -2.36 0.43
CA LYS A 107 16.06 -1.34 1.16
C LYS A 107 15.14 -1.96 2.21
N LEU A 108 14.46 -3.05 1.84
CA LEU A 108 13.49 -3.71 2.72
C LEU A 108 14.19 -4.48 3.84
N ASP A 109 15.33 -5.12 3.58
CA ASP A 109 16.15 -5.77 4.61
C ASP A 109 16.68 -4.73 5.61
N TRP A 110 17.07 -3.55 5.13
CA TRP A 110 17.48 -2.45 6.01
C TRP A 110 16.32 -2.01 6.93
N LEU A 111 15.13 -1.81 6.38
CA LEU A 111 13.93 -1.45 7.16
C LEU A 111 13.56 -2.56 8.15
N PHE A 112 13.55 -3.82 7.70
CA PHE A 112 13.26 -4.99 8.52
C PHE A 112 14.23 -5.09 9.73
N ASN A 113 15.52 -4.97 9.48
CA ASN A 113 16.54 -5.02 10.54
C ASN A 113 16.38 -3.85 11.54
N GLY A 114 15.99 -2.67 11.06
CA GLY A 114 15.73 -1.50 11.91
C GLY A 114 14.51 -1.64 12.83
N LEU A 115 13.61 -2.60 12.53
CA LEU A 115 12.39 -2.90 13.31
C LEU A 115 12.52 -4.12 14.22
N SER A 116 13.71 -4.56 14.53
CA SER A 116 14.05 -5.75 15.32
C SER A 116 12.95 -6.25 16.29
N GLY A 117 12.41 -7.45 16.03
CA GLY A 117 11.35 -8.07 16.84
C GLY A 117 9.92 -7.55 16.57
N TYR A 118 9.75 -6.48 15.82
CA TYR A 118 8.43 -5.90 15.48
C TYR A 118 8.04 -6.06 14.01
N ALA A 119 8.79 -6.82 13.22
CA ALA A 119 8.48 -7.01 11.81
C ALA A 119 8.67 -8.47 11.36
N THR A 120 7.89 -8.87 10.37
CA THR A 120 8.06 -10.11 9.59
C THR A 120 8.13 -9.74 8.12
N SER A 121 9.09 -10.35 7.40
CA SER A 121 9.32 -10.11 5.99
C SER A 121 8.54 -11.11 5.14
N PHE A 122 7.71 -10.60 4.23
CA PHE A 122 6.98 -11.33 3.19
C PHE A 122 7.47 -10.94 1.80
N ILE A 123 8.78 -10.73 1.64
CA ILE A 123 9.42 -10.33 0.39
C ILE A 123 9.47 -11.53 -0.56
N GLY A 124 9.09 -11.29 -1.83
CA GLY A 124 9.19 -12.31 -2.89
C GLY A 124 8.16 -13.43 -2.81
N MET A 125 7.14 -13.29 -1.97
CA MET A 125 6.01 -14.22 -1.90
C MET A 125 5.16 -14.14 -3.18
N PRO A 126 4.51 -15.23 -3.62
CA PRO A 126 3.55 -15.20 -4.70
C PRO A 126 2.45 -14.17 -4.44
N LEU A 127 2.00 -13.47 -5.49
CA LEU A 127 1.10 -12.33 -5.35
C LEU A 127 -0.21 -12.69 -4.66
N ARG A 128 -0.77 -13.89 -4.94
CA ARG A 128 -2.01 -14.35 -4.35
C ARG A 128 -1.87 -14.66 -2.86
N GLU A 129 -0.77 -15.27 -2.47
CA GLU A 129 -0.42 -15.53 -1.07
C GLU A 129 -0.18 -14.20 -0.32
N THR A 130 0.52 -13.25 -0.97
CA THR A 130 0.70 -11.90 -0.43
C THR A 130 -0.65 -11.22 -0.19
N ALA A 131 -1.58 -11.30 -1.14
CA ALA A 131 -2.93 -10.75 -1.01
C ALA A 131 -3.70 -11.37 0.16
N ALA A 132 -3.58 -12.70 0.34
CA ALA A 132 -4.19 -13.40 1.46
C ALA A 132 -3.65 -12.91 2.82
N VAL A 133 -2.34 -12.74 2.94
CA VAL A 133 -1.73 -12.17 4.17
C VAL A 133 -2.12 -10.71 4.36
N MET A 134 -2.15 -9.91 3.30
CA MET A 134 -2.60 -8.51 3.33
C MET A 134 -4.02 -8.38 3.89
N SER A 135 -4.93 -9.30 3.55
CA SER A 135 -6.32 -9.28 4.00
C SER A 135 -6.49 -9.46 5.52
N LYS A 136 -5.45 -9.87 6.23
CA LYS A 136 -5.46 -10.05 7.69
C LYS A 136 -4.88 -8.87 8.47
N THR A 137 -4.48 -7.78 7.79
CA THR A 137 -3.96 -6.58 8.46
C THR A 137 -5.07 -5.69 8.99
N ARG A 138 -4.77 -4.91 10.04
CA ARG A 138 -5.67 -3.89 10.61
C ARG A 138 -5.53 -2.54 9.89
N LEU A 139 -4.35 -2.28 9.36
CA LEU A 139 -3.99 -1.07 8.62
C LEU A 139 -2.95 -1.42 7.56
N TYR A 140 -3.01 -0.75 6.44
CA TYR A 140 -1.96 -0.80 5.42
C TYR A 140 -1.39 0.60 5.17
N ILE A 141 -0.07 0.70 5.05
CA ILE A 141 0.63 1.95 4.71
C ILE A 141 1.60 1.66 3.57
N GLY A 142 1.47 2.36 2.47
CA GLY A 142 2.35 2.10 1.33
C GLY A 142 2.40 3.22 0.30
N VAL A 143 3.32 3.06 -0.66
CA VAL A 143 3.42 3.90 -1.84
C VAL A 143 2.53 3.36 -2.97
N ASP A 144 2.23 4.19 -3.97
CA ASP A 144 1.41 3.80 -5.13
C ASP A 144 2.11 2.75 -6.01
N THR A 145 1.67 1.49 -5.88
CA THR A 145 2.21 0.31 -6.59
C THR A 145 1.14 -0.74 -6.83
N GLY A 146 1.47 -1.79 -7.61
CA GLY A 146 0.56 -2.92 -7.86
C GLY A 146 0.01 -3.56 -6.59
N PRO A 147 0.82 -3.94 -5.59
CA PRO A 147 0.34 -4.45 -4.30
C PRO A 147 -0.65 -3.52 -3.58
N THR A 148 -0.47 -2.20 -3.69
CA THR A 148 -1.38 -1.21 -3.11
C THR A 148 -2.78 -1.27 -3.76
N HIS A 149 -2.83 -1.48 -5.07
CA HIS A 149 -4.11 -1.69 -5.76
C HIS A 149 -4.78 -3.02 -5.37
N ILE A 150 -4.01 -4.07 -5.12
CA ILE A 150 -4.55 -5.32 -4.55
C ILE A 150 -5.12 -5.06 -3.15
N MET A 151 -4.38 -4.34 -2.31
CA MET A 151 -4.86 -3.99 -0.97
C MET A 151 -6.19 -3.22 -1.02
N SER A 152 -6.39 -2.35 -2.01
CA SER A 152 -7.63 -1.58 -2.17
C SER A 152 -8.87 -2.43 -2.46
N THR A 153 -8.71 -3.71 -2.78
CA THR A 153 -9.83 -4.64 -2.96
C THR A 153 -10.46 -5.10 -1.64
N PHE A 154 -9.75 -4.94 -0.53
CA PHE A 154 -10.21 -5.31 0.81
C PHE A 154 -10.83 -4.12 1.56
N ASN A 155 -11.66 -4.38 2.58
CA ASN A 155 -12.27 -3.34 3.44
C ASN A 155 -11.34 -2.92 4.60
N ILE A 156 -10.05 -2.95 4.38
CA ILE A 156 -9.04 -2.65 5.40
C ILE A 156 -8.58 -1.21 5.26
N PRO A 157 -8.56 -0.43 6.34
CA PRO A 157 -8.05 0.92 6.31
C PRO A 157 -6.67 1.00 5.64
N MET A 158 -6.50 1.96 4.73
CA MET A 158 -5.24 2.11 4.02
C MET A 158 -4.82 3.57 3.87
N ILE A 159 -3.52 3.79 4.04
CA ILE A 159 -2.84 5.08 3.82
C ILE A 159 -1.91 4.91 2.64
N VAL A 160 -2.10 5.70 1.60
CA VAL A 160 -1.30 5.61 0.37
C VAL A 160 -0.62 6.94 0.07
N LEU A 161 0.70 6.87 -0.12
CA LEU A 161 1.54 8.01 -0.41
C LEU A 161 1.72 8.15 -1.92
N PHE A 162 1.40 9.32 -2.44
CA PHE A 162 1.45 9.60 -3.87
C PHE A 162 2.55 10.60 -4.20
N HIS A 163 3.38 10.22 -5.16
CA HIS A 163 4.32 11.16 -5.79
C HIS A 163 3.56 12.20 -6.62
N CYS A 164 4.08 13.42 -6.71
CA CYS A 164 3.43 14.53 -7.40
C CYS A 164 3.09 14.27 -8.89
N LYS A 165 3.78 13.34 -9.54
CA LYS A 165 3.47 12.88 -10.92
C LYS A 165 2.27 11.94 -10.99
N LEU A 166 1.86 11.36 -9.86
CA LEU A 166 0.82 10.34 -9.77
C LEU A 166 -0.18 10.76 -8.70
N LYS A 167 -1.10 11.61 -9.09
CA LYS A 167 -2.08 12.16 -8.16
C LYS A 167 -3.08 11.10 -7.72
N SER A 168 -3.47 11.12 -6.47
CA SER A 168 -4.50 10.26 -5.90
C SER A 168 -5.85 10.40 -6.63
N GLU A 169 -6.15 11.60 -7.16
CA GLU A 169 -7.35 11.88 -7.97
C GLU A 169 -7.43 11.02 -9.25
N ILE A 170 -6.27 10.52 -9.75
CA ILE A 170 -6.19 9.73 -10.99
C ILE A 170 -5.95 8.25 -10.71
N TYR A 171 -5.19 7.93 -9.66
CA TYR A 171 -4.72 6.56 -9.40
C TYR A 171 -5.18 6.01 -8.05
N GLY A 172 -5.85 6.81 -7.22
CA GLY A 172 -6.30 6.39 -5.90
C GLY A 172 -7.39 5.33 -5.93
N ALA A 173 -7.66 4.72 -4.79
CA ALA A 173 -8.73 3.74 -4.66
C ALA A 173 -10.10 4.43 -4.73
N LEU A 174 -10.96 3.98 -5.65
CA LEU A 174 -12.34 4.46 -5.77
C LEU A 174 -13.26 3.67 -4.83
N GLU A 175 -14.22 4.36 -4.25
CA GLU A 175 -15.30 3.76 -3.43
C GLU A 175 -14.79 2.88 -2.28
N HIS A 176 -13.56 3.16 -1.79
CA HIS A 176 -12.99 2.42 -0.68
C HIS A 176 -13.49 2.99 0.66
N PRO A 177 -13.98 2.16 1.61
CA PRO A 177 -14.66 2.63 2.83
C PRO A 177 -13.75 3.40 3.80
N CYS A 178 -12.46 3.12 3.82
CA CYS A 178 -11.50 3.77 4.71
C CYS A 178 -10.15 3.98 4.00
N TYR A 179 -10.05 5.06 3.22
CA TYR A 179 -8.92 5.38 2.37
C TYR A 179 -8.36 6.77 2.67
N PHE A 180 -7.09 6.86 2.98
CA PHE A 180 -6.36 8.09 3.22
C PHE A 180 -5.26 8.27 2.16
N ALA A 181 -5.52 9.10 1.18
CA ALA A 181 -4.50 9.51 0.22
C ALA A 181 -3.67 10.66 0.77
N ILE A 182 -2.36 10.54 0.72
CA ILE A 182 -1.43 11.61 1.07
C ILE A 182 -0.64 11.96 -0.19
N ASP A 183 -1.08 13.00 -0.88
CA ASP A 183 -0.39 13.52 -2.05
C ASP A 183 0.85 14.32 -1.66
N HIS A 184 1.89 14.22 -2.48
CA HIS A 184 3.07 15.06 -2.39
C HIS A 184 2.70 16.56 -2.38
N PRO A 185 3.24 17.37 -1.45
CA PRO A 185 2.83 18.77 -1.27
C PRO A 185 3.14 19.66 -2.48
N ASN A 186 4.18 19.36 -3.25
CA ASN A 186 4.57 20.15 -4.42
C ASN A 186 3.75 19.77 -5.66
N LYS A 187 2.65 20.51 -5.90
CA LYS A 187 1.78 20.26 -7.07
C LYS A 187 2.17 21.09 -8.31
N LYS A 188 2.97 22.16 -8.16
CA LYS A 188 3.23 23.12 -9.25
C LYS A 188 4.52 22.81 -10.03
N ASN A 189 5.60 22.48 -9.34
CA ASN A 189 6.93 22.24 -9.92
C ASN A 189 7.31 20.77 -9.81
N CYS A 190 6.41 19.88 -10.21
CA CYS A 190 6.57 18.45 -10.07
C CYS A 190 7.51 17.88 -11.14
N SER A 191 8.54 17.18 -10.70
CA SER A 191 9.44 16.39 -11.55
C SER A 191 9.66 15.00 -10.95
N GLU A 192 10.27 14.08 -11.66
CA GLU A 192 10.66 12.77 -11.10
C GLU A 192 11.74 12.89 -10.01
N THR A 193 12.41 14.04 -9.93
CA THR A 193 13.39 14.36 -8.88
C THR A 193 12.77 15.01 -7.65
N SER A 194 11.45 15.25 -7.62
CA SER A 194 10.76 15.74 -6.43
C SER A 194 10.84 14.70 -5.33
N ALA A 195 11.39 15.11 -4.17
CA ALA A 195 11.72 14.16 -3.10
C ALA A 195 10.46 13.73 -2.34
N MET A 196 10.19 12.44 -2.27
CA MET A 196 9.09 11.89 -1.49
C MET A 196 9.21 12.19 0.01
N SER A 197 10.39 12.55 0.51
CA SER A 197 10.60 13.05 1.89
C SER A 197 9.86 14.35 2.20
N ASP A 198 9.37 15.07 1.18
CA ASP A 198 8.50 16.24 1.38
C ASP A 198 7.13 15.85 1.99
N ILE A 199 6.72 14.58 1.87
CA ILE A 199 5.64 14.02 2.69
C ILE A 199 6.20 13.77 4.09
N SER A 200 5.73 14.50 5.08
CA SER A 200 6.26 14.42 6.44
C SER A 200 5.81 13.16 7.17
N VAL A 201 6.69 12.58 8.00
CA VAL A 201 6.33 11.48 8.90
C VAL A 201 5.15 11.86 9.80
N LYS A 202 5.07 13.11 10.20
CA LYS A 202 3.98 13.63 11.04
C LYS A 202 2.62 13.46 10.35
N SER A 203 2.49 13.84 9.08
CA SER A 203 1.22 13.73 8.34
C SER A 203 0.75 12.27 8.20
N VAL A 204 1.69 11.35 7.95
CA VAL A 204 1.39 9.91 7.85
C VAL A 204 1.00 9.33 9.21
N LEU A 205 1.71 9.72 10.27
CA LEU A 205 1.40 9.29 11.64
C LEU A 205 0.03 9.81 12.11
N GLU A 206 -0.34 11.04 11.77
CA GLU A 206 -1.66 11.58 12.08
C GLU A 206 -2.78 10.78 11.40
N ALA A 207 -2.60 10.38 10.15
CA ALA A 207 -3.53 9.50 9.45
C ALA A 207 -3.59 8.09 10.10
N ALA A 208 -2.44 7.52 10.46
CA ALA A 208 -2.38 6.22 11.14
C ALA A 208 -3.07 6.25 12.51
N ASN A 209 -2.86 7.30 13.30
CA ASN A 209 -3.50 7.45 14.60
C ASN A 209 -5.04 7.55 14.52
N LYS A 210 -5.61 8.10 13.45
CA LYS A 210 -7.09 8.11 13.25
C LYS A 210 -7.65 6.70 13.12
N VAL A 211 -6.90 5.79 12.50
CA VAL A 211 -7.32 4.40 12.30
C VAL A 211 -7.05 3.54 13.53
N LEU A 212 -5.95 3.79 14.24
CA LEU A 212 -5.50 2.93 15.34
C LEU A 212 -6.15 3.27 16.68
N ASN A 213 -6.76 4.46 16.80
CA ASN A 213 -7.45 4.90 18.03
C ASN A 213 -8.98 4.66 17.98
N ASP A 214 -9.51 4.28 16.79
CA ASP A 214 -10.88 3.81 16.60
C ASP A 214 -10.98 2.28 16.85
#